data_dc7f84c4d4a9de4597754c8118c2a354
#
_entry.id   dc7f84c4d4a9de4597754c8118c2a354
#
_cell.length_a   1.000
_cell.length_b   1.000
_cell.length_c   1.000
_cell.angle_alpha   90.00
_cell.angle_beta   90.00
_cell.angle_gamma   90.00
#
_symmetry.space_group_name_H-M   'P 1'
#
loop_
_entity.id
_entity.type
_entity.pdbx_description
1 polymer ?
#
loop_
_entity_poly.entity_id
_entity_poly.type
_entity_poly.pdbx_seq_one_letter_code
_entity_poly.pdbx_strand_id
1 'polypeptide(L)'
;MLMLWLILCIITAGIYSITAFLDNYITDVIFKNKKPQALKVFNGATYLVFALLTAVLFNIDEVPLLNIGLFMLSGVLASVSSIPYYIALKNEEATGAAIFYQIQPLFYLLAGALFFHEAISVPQIIALIIIMIAPAIIILSRKHKKSRQMQIRAGALLVLYVFLLALSGIISTHAGNENNYTTFFVYFLLGRGLSDVALSLANPSWRKRFKEVTAKKPLQSLGVIALNQLLCIAVEFTSRLALILGVAAVVSALINSFELILTFLLGIILTKRWPKFGREHLHRHIIIAHLIGTVLCVTGIIILQIAEGV
;
A
#
# COMPACT_ATOMS: atom_id res chain seq x y z
N MET A 1 -18.16 7.55 -16.61
CA MET A 1 -16.89 6.91 -16.20
C MET A 1 -16.04 7.78 -15.25
N LEU A 2 -15.95 9.10 -15.47
CA LEU A 2 -15.14 10.03 -14.65
C LEU A 2 -15.42 9.98 -13.14
N MET A 3 -16.64 9.79 -12.70
CA MET A 3 -16.98 9.71 -11.27
C MET A 3 -16.61 8.37 -10.59
N LEU A 4 -16.55 7.26 -11.33
CA LEU A 4 -16.36 5.94 -10.72
C LEU A 4 -14.95 5.76 -10.16
N TRP A 5 -13.91 6.07 -10.95
CA TRP A 5 -12.53 5.93 -10.45
C TRP A 5 -12.24 6.85 -9.27
N LEU A 6 -12.83 8.07 -9.24
CA LEU A 6 -12.67 8.99 -8.10
C LEU A 6 -13.32 8.43 -6.82
N ILE A 7 -14.52 7.86 -6.92
CA ILE A 7 -15.19 7.19 -5.80
C ILE A 7 -14.33 6.02 -5.30
N LEU A 8 -13.79 5.23 -6.23
CA LEU A 8 -12.89 4.13 -5.88
C LEU A 8 -11.61 4.62 -5.17
N CYS A 9 -11.04 5.77 -5.58
CA CYS A 9 -9.91 6.37 -4.87
C CYS A 9 -10.23 6.69 -3.41
N ILE A 10 -11.40 7.31 -3.15
CA ILE A 10 -11.82 7.68 -1.79
C ILE A 10 -12.06 6.43 -0.94
N ILE A 11 -12.77 5.44 -1.48
CA ILE A 11 -13.01 4.16 -0.81
C ILE A 11 -11.68 3.46 -0.49
N THR A 12 -10.80 3.36 -1.46
CA THR A 12 -9.48 2.74 -1.30
C THR A 12 -8.68 3.43 -0.21
N ALA A 13 -8.60 4.75 -0.23
CA ALA A 13 -7.89 5.54 0.77
C ALA A 13 -8.45 5.34 2.18
N GLY A 14 -9.79 5.28 2.31
CA GLY A 14 -10.45 5.00 3.59
C GLY A 14 -10.09 3.62 4.14
N ILE A 15 -10.11 2.60 3.29
CA ILE A 15 -9.75 1.24 3.72
C ILE A 15 -8.24 1.16 4.03
N TYR A 16 -7.36 1.77 3.22
CA TYR A 16 -5.92 1.84 3.50
C TYR A 16 -5.63 2.47 4.85
N SER A 17 -6.31 3.57 5.18
CA SER A 17 -6.14 4.23 6.48
C SER A 17 -6.48 3.31 7.65
N ILE A 18 -7.51 2.48 7.52
CA ILE A 18 -7.88 1.49 8.55
C ILE A 18 -6.83 0.37 8.62
N THR A 19 -6.43 -0.19 7.47
CA THR A 19 -5.44 -1.29 7.42
C THR A 19 -4.09 -0.85 7.94
N ALA A 20 -3.67 0.40 7.74
CA ALA A 20 -2.41 0.92 8.28
C ALA A 20 -2.34 0.82 9.82
N PHE A 21 -3.43 1.13 10.54
CA PHE A 21 -3.51 0.94 11.99
C PHE A 21 -3.62 -0.52 12.40
N LEU A 22 -4.34 -1.33 11.66
CA LEU A 22 -4.41 -2.77 11.90
C LEU A 22 -3.04 -3.43 11.70
N ASP A 23 -2.30 -3.08 10.66
CA ASP A 23 -0.93 -3.56 10.40
C ASP A 23 0.02 -3.18 11.54
N ASN A 24 -0.05 -1.94 12.03
CA ASN A 24 0.72 -1.52 13.20
C ASN A 24 0.32 -2.32 14.45
N TYR A 25 -0.97 -2.46 14.72
CA TYR A 25 -1.46 -3.26 15.85
C TYR A 25 -1.00 -4.72 15.75
N ILE A 26 -1.11 -5.33 14.58
CA ILE A 26 -0.65 -6.69 14.32
C ILE A 26 0.86 -6.80 14.57
N THR A 27 1.64 -5.86 14.03
CA THR A 27 3.10 -5.85 14.17
C THR A 27 3.53 -5.66 15.61
N ASP A 28 2.98 -4.68 16.31
CA ASP A 28 3.41 -4.27 17.65
C ASP A 28 2.81 -5.14 18.75
N VAL A 29 1.52 -5.42 18.68
CA VAL A 29 0.80 -6.08 19.78
C VAL A 29 0.75 -7.59 19.58
N ILE A 30 0.39 -8.05 18.38
CA ILE A 30 0.23 -9.48 18.10
C ILE A 30 1.61 -10.12 17.92
N PHE A 31 2.45 -9.61 17.02
CA PHE A 31 3.78 -10.14 16.75
C PHE A 31 4.88 -9.59 17.68
N LYS A 32 4.59 -8.53 18.46
CA LYS A 32 5.54 -7.89 19.39
C LYS A 32 6.86 -7.52 18.68
N ASN A 33 6.76 -6.95 17.49
CA ASN A 33 7.89 -6.56 16.64
C ASN A 33 8.85 -7.73 16.26
N LYS A 34 8.39 -8.99 16.40
CA LYS A 34 9.18 -10.19 16.08
C LYS A 34 8.63 -10.89 14.85
N LYS A 35 9.30 -10.72 13.70
CA LYS A 35 8.99 -11.40 12.43
C LYS A 35 7.52 -11.23 11.97
N PRO A 36 6.99 -10.00 11.82
CA PRO A 36 5.63 -9.78 11.34
C PRO A 36 5.42 -10.31 9.91
N GLN A 37 6.49 -10.53 9.15
CA GLN A 37 6.45 -11.21 7.84
C GLN A 37 5.83 -12.62 7.91
N ALA A 38 5.72 -13.20 9.11
CA ALA A 38 5.03 -14.46 9.33
C ALA A 38 3.51 -14.41 8.99
N LEU A 39 2.93 -13.20 8.83
CA LEU A 39 1.59 -13.00 8.26
C LEU A 39 1.42 -13.65 6.89
N LYS A 40 2.48 -13.78 6.09
CA LYS A 40 2.44 -14.42 4.78
C LYS A 40 1.93 -15.86 4.82
N VAL A 41 2.07 -16.54 5.97
CA VAL A 41 1.50 -17.89 6.17
C VAL A 41 -0.02 -17.88 6.03
N PHE A 42 -0.68 -16.86 6.58
CA PHE A 42 -2.13 -16.70 6.50
C PHE A 42 -2.54 -16.06 5.17
N ASN A 43 -1.84 -15.02 4.77
CA ASN A 43 -2.14 -14.23 3.57
C ASN A 43 -2.14 -15.11 2.32
N GLY A 44 -1.12 -15.98 2.16
CA GLY A 44 -1.02 -16.88 1.02
C GLY A 44 -2.25 -17.76 0.84
N ALA A 45 -2.69 -18.44 1.91
CA ALA A 45 -3.89 -19.26 1.88
C ALA A 45 -5.15 -18.43 1.55
N THR A 46 -5.28 -17.25 2.16
CA THR A 46 -6.44 -16.37 1.95
C THR A 46 -6.51 -15.86 0.51
N TYR A 47 -5.40 -15.40 -0.08
CA TYR A 47 -5.36 -14.97 -1.48
C TYR A 47 -5.74 -16.10 -2.45
N LEU A 48 -5.24 -17.33 -2.22
CA LEU A 48 -5.59 -18.48 -3.06
C LEU A 48 -7.07 -18.84 -2.95
N VAL A 49 -7.65 -18.82 -1.74
CA VAL A 49 -9.09 -19.06 -1.53
C VAL A 49 -9.91 -17.99 -2.27
N PHE A 50 -9.54 -16.71 -2.15
CA PHE A 50 -10.26 -15.65 -2.85
C PHE A 50 -10.08 -15.70 -4.36
N ALA A 51 -8.91 -16.07 -4.87
CA ALA A 51 -8.72 -16.31 -6.30
C ALA A 51 -9.66 -17.42 -6.81
N LEU A 52 -9.74 -18.53 -6.08
CA LEU A 52 -10.64 -19.64 -6.43
C LEU A 52 -12.12 -19.22 -6.36
N LEU A 53 -12.53 -18.55 -5.30
CA LEU A 53 -13.90 -18.05 -5.15
C LEU A 53 -14.27 -17.09 -6.29
N THR A 54 -13.38 -16.14 -6.62
CA THR A 54 -13.62 -15.22 -7.74
C THR A 54 -13.71 -15.96 -9.07
N ALA A 55 -12.83 -16.95 -9.30
CA ALA A 55 -12.87 -17.76 -10.52
C ALA A 55 -14.14 -18.63 -10.66
N VAL A 56 -14.71 -19.08 -9.54
CA VAL A 56 -15.97 -19.87 -9.57
C VAL A 56 -17.20 -18.97 -9.73
N LEU A 57 -17.18 -17.78 -9.15
CA LEU A 57 -18.34 -16.87 -9.16
C LEU A 57 -18.45 -16.02 -10.42
N PHE A 58 -17.35 -15.81 -11.13
CA PHE A 58 -17.29 -14.94 -12.31
C PHE A 58 -16.68 -15.69 -13.50
N ASN A 59 -17.08 -15.28 -14.70
CA ASN A 59 -16.48 -15.80 -15.91
C ASN A 59 -15.02 -15.33 -16.03
N ILE A 60 -14.13 -16.25 -16.32
CA ILE A 60 -12.72 -16.00 -16.60
C ILE A 60 -12.52 -16.08 -18.11
N ASP A 61 -12.09 -14.98 -18.71
CA ASP A 61 -11.84 -14.90 -20.14
C ASP A 61 -10.55 -15.66 -20.50
N GLU A 62 -10.53 -16.22 -21.67
CA GLU A 62 -9.29 -16.74 -22.24
C GLU A 62 -8.36 -15.58 -22.59
N VAL A 63 -7.14 -15.62 -22.05
CA VAL A 63 -6.12 -14.59 -22.30
C VAL A 63 -4.79 -15.25 -22.70
N PRO A 64 -3.96 -14.57 -23.50
CA PRO A 64 -2.64 -15.07 -23.89
C PRO A 64 -1.78 -15.43 -22.67
N LEU A 65 -0.97 -16.48 -22.79
CA LEU A 65 -0.10 -16.95 -21.70
C LEU A 65 0.85 -15.85 -21.16
N LEU A 66 1.29 -14.95 -22.04
CA LEU A 66 2.09 -13.79 -21.64
C LEU A 66 1.34 -12.89 -20.65
N ASN A 67 0.06 -12.60 -20.92
CA ASN A 67 -0.77 -11.76 -20.03
C ASN A 67 -1.01 -12.45 -18.68
N ILE A 68 -1.25 -13.76 -18.68
CA ILE A 68 -1.32 -14.55 -17.44
C ILE A 68 -0.03 -14.38 -16.63
N GLY A 69 1.13 -14.48 -17.29
CA GLY A 69 2.44 -14.28 -16.66
C GLY A 69 2.60 -12.87 -16.08
N LEU A 70 2.18 -11.83 -16.79
CA LEU A 70 2.23 -10.45 -16.33
C LEU A 70 1.28 -10.21 -15.14
N PHE A 71 0.05 -10.73 -15.19
CA PHE A 71 -0.91 -10.63 -14.08
C PHE A 71 -0.35 -11.29 -12.82
N MET A 72 0.18 -12.51 -12.95
CA MET A 72 0.79 -13.20 -11.81
C MET A 72 2.05 -12.49 -11.32
N LEU A 73 2.89 -11.94 -12.22
CA LEU A 73 4.07 -11.15 -11.84
C LEU A 73 3.68 -9.91 -11.03
N SER A 74 2.63 -9.20 -11.44
CA SER A 74 2.09 -8.09 -10.66
C SER A 74 1.74 -8.54 -9.22
N GLY A 75 1.08 -9.69 -9.07
CA GLY A 75 0.77 -10.29 -7.76
C GLY A 75 2.01 -10.65 -6.95
N VAL A 76 3.03 -11.24 -7.60
CA VAL A 76 4.33 -11.58 -6.97
C VAL A 76 5.02 -10.32 -6.46
N LEU A 77 5.09 -9.25 -7.26
CA LEU A 77 5.68 -7.98 -6.87
C LEU A 77 4.95 -7.36 -5.66
N ALA A 78 3.62 -7.38 -5.66
CA ALA A 78 2.82 -6.92 -4.52
C ALA A 78 3.03 -7.80 -3.26
N SER A 79 3.25 -9.11 -3.41
CA SER A 79 3.63 -9.97 -2.30
C SER A 79 5.01 -9.62 -1.75
N VAL A 80 6.03 -9.55 -2.61
CA VAL A 80 7.42 -9.29 -2.21
C VAL A 80 7.56 -7.91 -1.57
N SER A 81 6.85 -6.89 -2.08
CA SER A 81 6.88 -5.53 -1.55
C SER A 81 6.50 -5.46 -0.07
N SER A 82 5.60 -6.30 0.40
CA SER A 82 5.17 -6.29 1.81
C SER A 82 6.27 -6.73 2.80
N ILE A 83 7.36 -7.36 2.34
CA ILE A 83 8.49 -7.75 3.23
C ILE A 83 9.22 -6.52 3.78
N PRO A 84 9.76 -5.60 2.93
CA PRO A 84 10.37 -4.37 3.43
C PRO A 84 9.39 -3.50 4.23
N TYR A 85 8.11 -3.46 3.85
CA TYR A 85 7.06 -2.77 4.59
C TYR A 85 6.96 -3.25 6.05
N TYR A 86 6.74 -4.54 6.28
CA TYR A 86 6.66 -5.08 7.65
C TYR A 86 7.96 -4.97 8.44
N ILE A 87 9.11 -4.90 7.77
CA ILE A 87 10.38 -4.63 8.46
C ILE A 87 10.45 -3.18 8.90
N ALA A 88 9.99 -2.24 8.07
CA ALA A 88 9.99 -0.81 8.37
C ALA A 88 8.99 -0.48 9.49
N LEU A 89 7.79 -1.03 9.48
CA LEU A 89 6.74 -0.81 10.49
C LEU A 89 7.18 -1.11 11.93
N LYS A 90 8.22 -1.94 12.14
CA LYS A 90 8.80 -2.11 13.49
C LYS A 90 9.34 -0.82 14.08
N ASN A 91 9.66 0.13 13.24
CA ASN A 91 10.34 1.37 13.61
C ASN A 91 9.55 2.62 13.21
N GLU A 92 8.48 2.49 12.44
CA GLU A 92 7.66 3.58 11.95
C GLU A 92 6.21 3.47 12.44
N GLU A 93 5.55 4.62 12.53
CA GLU A 93 4.11 4.74 12.82
C GLU A 93 3.30 4.64 11.53
N ALA A 94 1.97 4.40 11.62
CA ALA A 94 1.08 4.30 10.46
C ALA A 94 1.16 5.57 9.59
N THR A 95 1.02 6.73 10.20
CA THR A 95 1.13 8.03 9.52
C THR A 95 2.52 8.22 8.90
N GLY A 96 3.57 7.72 9.57
CA GLY A 96 4.93 7.77 9.03
C GLY A 96 5.10 6.98 7.76
N ALA A 97 4.53 5.79 7.69
CA ALA A 97 4.56 4.97 6.48
C ALA A 97 3.74 5.59 5.34
N ALA A 98 2.54 6.13 5.64
CA ALA A 98 1.66 6.77 4.66
C ALA A 98 2.31 7.95 3.93
N ILE A 99 3.27 8.64 4.57
CA ILE A 99 4.03 9.72 3.93
C ILE A 99 4.91 9.21 2.80
N PHE A 100 5.55 8.05 2.96
CA PHE A 100 6.40 7.50 1.92
C PHE A 100 5.61 7.05 0.69
N TYR A 101 4.31 6.74 0.83
CA TYR A 101 3.45 6.41 -0.30
C TYR A 101 3.27 7.57 -1.26
N GLN A 102 3.45 8.82 -0.80
CA GLN A 102 3.41 10.01 -1.64
C GLN A 102 4.49 10.03 -2.74
N ILE A 103 5.50 9.17 -2.66
CA ILE A 103 6.53 9.00 -3.69
C ILE A 103 6.02 8.10 -4.84
N GLN A 104 4.96 7.34 -4.65
CA GLN A 104 4.45 6.38 -5.64
C GLN A 104 4.07 7.00 -7.00
N PRO A 105 3.39 8.16 -7.06
CA PRO A 105 3.07 8.82 -8.33
C PRO A 105 4.31 9.16 -9.18
N LEU A 106 5.45 9.46 -8.52
CA LEU A 106 6.72 9.67 -9.22
C LEU A 106 7.15 8.45 -10.02
N PHE A 107 7.01 7.25 -9.45
CA PHE A 107 7.35 6.02 -10.15
C PHE A 107 6.42 5.74 -11.32
N TYR A 108 5.14 6.10 -11.22
CA TYR A 108 4.20 5.99 -12.34
C TYR A 108 4.57 6.95 -13.48
N LEU A 109 4.88 8.21 -13.19
CA LEU A 109 5.32 9.18 -14.20
C LEU A 109 6.63 8.79 -14.85
N LEU A 110 7.61 8.34 -14.06
CA LEU A 110 8.87 7.85 -14.60
C LEU A 110 8.68 6.63 -15.51
N ALA A 111 7.76 5.73 -15.14
CA ALA A 111 7.43 4.58 -15.98
C ALA A 111 6.73 5.01 -17.27
N GLY A 112 5.78 5.95 -17.21
CA GLY A 112 5.15 6.56 -18.38
C GLY A 112 6.19 7.10 -19.36
N ALA A 113 7.15 7.87 -18.85
CA ALA A 113 8.23 8.43 -19.67
C ALA A 113 9.18 7.37 -20.25
N LEU A 114 9.58 6.36 -19.44
CA LEU A 114 10.60 5.39 -19.84
C LEU A 114 10.07 4.27 -20.72
N PHE A 115 8.87 3.78 -20.46
CA PHE A 115 8.30 2.61 -21.14
C PHE A 115 7.26 2.97 -22.20
N PHE A 116 6.56 4.10 -22.00
CA PHE A 116 5.49 4.54 -22.90
C PHE A 116 5.84 5.79 -23.70
N HIS A 117 7.07 6.31 -23.53
CA HIS A 117 7.58 7.53 -24.21
C HIS A 117 6.69 8.77 -23.99
N GLU A 118 5.99 8.84 -22.86
CA GLU A 118 5.18 9.98 -22.49
C GLU A 118 6.09 11.17 -22.13
N ALA A 119 5.82 12.35 -22.71
CA ALA A 119 6.58 13.55 -22.38
C ALA A 119 6.15 14.08 -21.00
N ILE A 120 7.09 14.17 -20.07
CA ILE A 120 6.84 14.80 -18.78
C ILE A 120 6.83 16.31 -18.95
N SER A 121 5.71 16.94 -18.65
CA SER A 121 5.57 18.40 -18.71
C SER A 121 6.23 19.11 -17.53
N VAL A 122 6.62 20.38 -17.72
CA VAL A 122 7.21 21.19 -16.63
C VAL A 122 6.29 21.29 -15.40
N PRO A 123 4.95 21.49 -15.52
CA PRO A 123 4.07 21.47 -14.37
C PRO A 123 4.05 20.14 -13.62
N GLN A 124 4.16 19.00 -14.32
CA GLN A 124 4.24 17.68 -13.68
C GLN A 124 5.54 17.54 -12.84
N ILE A 125 6.67 18.04 -13.36
CA ILE A 125 7.94 18.08 -12.60
C ILE A 125 7.79 18.93 -11.33
N ILE A 126 7.19 20.12 -11.45
CA ILE A 126 6.95 21.01 -10.29
C ILE A 126 6.04 20.31 -9.26
N ALA A 127 4.96 19.69 -9.71
CA ALA A 127 4.05 18.94 -8.85
C ALA A 127 4.78 17.82 -8.07
N LEU A 128 5.63 17.06 -8.75
CA LEU A 128 6.44 16.00 -8.15
C LEU A 128 7.39 16.53 -7.08
N ILE A 129 8.09 17.64 -7.36
CA ILE A 129 9.00 18.25 -6.39
C ILE A 129 8.23 18.66 -5.13
N ILE A 130 7.05 19.29 -5.29
CA ILE A 130 6.21 19.72 -4.17
C ILE A 130 5.76 18.51 -3.34
N ILE A 131 5.29 17.45 -3.99
CA ILE A 131 4.86 16.21 -3.32
C ILE A 131 6.03 15.55 -2.56
N MET A 132 7.25 15.54 -3.14
CA MET A 132 8.43 14.97 -2.48
C MET A 132 8.95 15.79 -1.29
N ILE A 133 8.70 17.10 -1.25
CA ILE A 133 9.09 17.94 -0.10
C ILE A 133 8.26 17.57 1.15
N ALA A 134 7.01 17.18 1.01
CA ALA A 134 6.14 16.85 2.12
C ALA A 134 6.68 15.72 3.03
N PRO A 135 7.07 14.55 2.53
CA PRO A 135 7.73 13.51 3.34
C PRO A 135 9.01 14.01 4.02
N ALA A 136 9.82 14.82 3.32
CA ALA A 136 11.06 15.35 3.86
C ALA A 136 10.81 16.25 5.09
N ILE A 137 9.84 17.17 5.01
CA ILE A 137 9.46 18.03 6.15
C ILE A 137 9.07 17.20 7.36
N ILE A 138 8.26 16.16 7.16
CA ILE A 138 7.75 15.35 8.25
C ILE A 138 8.86 14.51 8.87
N ILE A 139 9.75 13.92 8.08
CA ILE A 139 10.93 13.20 8.58
C ILE A 139 11.81 14.11 9.42
N LEU A 140 12.09 15.33 8.94
CA LEU A 140 12.94 16.31 9.63
C LEU A 140 12.29 16.86 10.92
N SER A 141 10.97 16.92 10.99
CA SER A 141 10.23 17.43 12.16
C SER A 141 10.26 16.46 13.36
N ARG A 142 10.54 15.19 13.13
CA ARG A 142 10.55 14.18 14.17
C ARG A 142 11.84 14.24 14.98
N LYS A 143 11.77 14.67 16.24
CA LYS A 143 12.85 14.52 17.22
C LYS A 143 12.88 13.08 17.71
N HIS A 144 13.71 12.25 17.13
CA HIS A 144 13.72 10.82 17.39
C HIS A 144 14.55 10.42 18.61
N LYS A 145 14.00 9.51 19.42
CA LYS A 145 14.75 8.72 20.39
C LYS A 145 15.62 7.62 19.75
N LYS A 146 15.37 7.31 18.45
CA LYS A 146 16.06 6.25 17.69
C LYS A 146 17.26 6.81 16.94
N SER A 147 18.29 5.98 16.71
CA SER A 147 19.49 6.40 15.99
C SER A 147 19.14 6.83 14.55
N ARG A 148 19.81 7.85 14.02
CA ARG A 148 19.65 8.33 12.64
C ARG A 148 19.77 7.21 11.60
N GLN A 149 20.65 6.24 11.85
CA GLN A 149 20.86 5.09 10.97
C GLN A 149 19.64 4.17 10.89
N MET A 150 18.92 3.96 12.02
CA MET A 150 17.67 3.17 12.00
C MET A 150 16.58 3.83 11.18
N GLN A 151 16.50 5.15 11.21
CA GLN A 151 15.50 5.92 10.45
C GLN A 151 15.78 5.87 8.95
N ILE A 152 17.04 6.09 8.55
CA ILE A 152 17.46 5.99 7.15
C ILE A 152 17.15 4.58 6.61
N ARG A 153 17.43 3.54 7.39
CA ARG A 153 17.13 2.16 7.01
C ARG A 153 15.62 1.91 6.85
N ALA A 154 14.80 2.39 7.76
CA ALA A 154 13.34 2.26 7.66
C ALA A 154 12.79 3.01 6.45
N GLY A 155 13.26 4.24 6.22
CA GLY A 155 12.91 5.03 5.04
C GLY A 155 13.30 4.34 3.73
N ALA A 156 14.53 3.81 3.63
CA ALA A 156 14.96 3.07 2.44
C ALA A 156 14.11 1.82 2.18
N LEU A 157 13.68 1.10 3.23
CA LEU A 157 12.78 -0.04 3.10
C LEU A 157 11.38 0.37 2.63
N LEU A 158 10.86 1.52 3.08
CA LEU A 158 9.58 2.06 2.61
C LEU A 158 9.65 2.52 1.15
N VAL A 159 10.75 3.17 0.75
CA VAL A 159 10.97 3.50 -0.67
C VAL A 159 11.02 2.25 -1.54
N LEU A 160 11.73 1.20 -1.11
CA LEU A 160 11.76 -0.09 -1.81
C LEU A 160 10.36 -0.72 -1.89
N TYR A 161 9.59 -0.68 -0.81
CA TYR A 161 8.19 -1.14 -0.80
C TYR A 161 7.37 -0.41 -1.85
N VAL A 162 7.39 0.93 -1.82
CA VAL A 162 6.62 1.78 -2.73
C VAL A 162 7.05 1.57 -4.19
N PHE A 163 8.34 1.42 -4.45
CA PHE A 163 8.86 1.11 -5.79
C PHE A 163 8.32 -0.22 -6.33
N LEU A 164 8.41 -1.31 -5.54
CA LEU A 164 7.90 -2.62 -5.95
C LEU A 164 6.38 -2.61 -6.13
N LEU A 165 5.66 -1.87 -5.28
CA LEU A 165 4.21 -1.71 -5.39
C LEU A 165 3.83 -0.92 -6.65
N ALA A 166 4.60 0.13 -6.99
CA ALA A 166 4.40 0.89 -8.21
C ALA A 166 4.66 0.03 -9.46
N LEU A 167 5.73 -0.77 -9.49
CA LEU A 167 5.96 -1.72 -10.58
C LEU A 167 4.79 -2.71 -10.75
N SER A 168 4.28 -3.24 -9.64
CA SER A 168 3.09 -4.08 -9.66
C SER A 168 1.88 -3.33 -10.25
N GLY A 169 1.69 -2.06 -9.90
CA GLY A 169 0.61 -1.22 -10.41
C GLY A 169 0.75 -0.89 -11.90
N ILE A 170 1.94 -0.57 -12.37
CA ILE A 170 2.25 -0.31 -13.79
C ILE A 170 1.88 -1.52 -14.66
N ILE A 171 2.30 -2.72 -14.25
CA ILE A 171 1.93 -3.96 -14.93
C ILE A 171 0.40 -4.13 -14.93
N SER A 172 -0.27 -3.86 -13.80
CA SER A 172 -1.72 -3.97 -13.69
C SER A 172 -2.45 -3.01 -14.64
N THR A 173 -1.99 -1.77 -14.72
CA THR A 173 -2.59 -0.74 -15.59
C THR A 173 -2.44 -1.11 -17.05
N HIS A 174 -1.23 -1.50 -17.45
CA HIS A 174 -0.96 -1.85 -18.85
C HIS A 174 -1.71 -3.12 -19.28
N ALA A 175 -1.61 -4.18 -18.50
CA ALA A 175 -2.22 -5.46 -18.84
C ALA A 175 -3.76 -5.44 -18.67
N GLY A 176 -4.27 -4.75 -17.67
CA GLY A 176 -5.70 -4.66 -17.38
C GLY A 176 -6.50 -3.83 -18.38
N ASN A 177 -5.87 -2.90 -19.09
CA ASN A 177 -6.54 -2.10 -20.14
C ASN A 177 -6.96 -2.95 -21.35
N GLU A 178 -6.34 -4.10 -21.55
CA GLU A 178 -6.57 -4.98 -22.68
C GLU A 178 -7.48 -6.17 -22.37
N ASN A 179 -7.80 -6.40 -21.08
CA ASN A 179 -8.45 -7.63 -20.62
C ASN A 179 -9.55 -7.35 -19.58
N ASN A 180 -10.47 -8.31 -19.43
CA ASN A 180 -11.47 -8.28 -18.39
C ASN A 180 -10.82 -8.16 -17.00
N TYR A 181 -11.26 -7.19 -16.20
CA TYR A 181 -10.71 -6.91 -14.89
C TYR A 181 -10.77 -8.11 -13.94
N THR A 182 -11.84 -8.89 -13.98
CA THR A 182 -12.03 -10.06 -13.13
C THR A 182 -10.97 -11.12 -13.42
N THR A 183 -10.69 -11.37 -14.71
CA THR A 183 -9.65 -12.30 -15.17
C THR A 183 -8.27 -11.85 -14.67
N PHE A 184 -7.95 -10.55 -14.87
CA PHE A 184 -6.73 -9.96 -14.31
C PHE A 184 -6.64 -10.18 -12.80
N PHE A 185 -7.70 -9.87 -12.05
CA PHE A 185 -7.69 -9.93 -10.59
C PHE A 185 -7.52 -11.35 -10.04
N VAL A 186 -8.11 -12.35 -10.70
CA VAL A 186 -7.90 -13.76 -10.33
C VAL A 186 -6.44 -14.16 -10.45
N TYR A 187 -5.80 -13.90 -11.59
CA TYR A 187 -4.39 -14.24 -11.80
C TYR A 187 -3.45 -13.41 -10.92
N PHE A 188 -3.79 -12.15 -10.66
CA PHE A 188 -3.09 -11.32 -9.67
C PHE A 188 -3.13 -11.94 -8.28
N LEU A 189 -4.31 -12.36 -7.80
CA LEU A 189 -4.46 -13.04 -6.51
C LEU A 189 -3.72 -14.38 -6.47
N LEU A 190 -3.74 -15.16 -7.56
CA LEU A 190 -2.97 -16.40 -7.69
C LEU A 190 -1.47 -16.13 -7.57
N GLY A 191 -0.93 -15.18 -8.32
CA GLY A 191 0.48 -14.80 -8.24
C GLY A 191 0.89 -14.37 -6.83
N ARG A 192 0.08 -13.55 -6.18
CA ARG A 192 0.31 -13.08 -4.82
C ARG A 192 0.22 -14.22 -3.80
N GLY A 193 -0.80 -15.04 -3.89
CA GLY A 193 -1.01 -16.19 -2.98
C GLY A 193 0.09 -17.23 -3.10
N LEU A 194 0.45 -17.64 -4.33
CA LEU A 194 1.53 -18.59 -4.57
C LEU A 194 2.89 -18.07 -4.08
N SER A 195 3.18 -16.77 -4.31
CA SER A 195 4.39 -16.14 -3.79
C SER A 195 4.43 -16.16 -2.26
N ASP A 196 3.33 -15.80 -1.58
CA ASP A 196 3.26 -15.82 -0.13
C ASP A 196 3.40 -17.23 0.46
N VAL A 197 2.82 -18.24 -0.20
CA VAL A 197 2.99 -19.66 0.17
C VAL A 197 4.44 -20.08 -0.02
N ALA A 198 5.05 -19.79 -1.17
CA ALA A 198 6.44 -20.15 -1.45
C ALA A 198 7.41 -19.52 -0.43
N LEU A 199 7.24 -18.22 -0.15
CA LEU A 199 8.04 -17.51 0.87
C LEU A 199 7.85 -18.09 2.27
N SER A 200 6.63 -18.52 2.60
CA SER A 200 6.32 -19.16 3.88
C SER A 200 6.93 -20.55 4.00
N LEU A 201 6.95 -21.31 2.91
CA LEU A 201 7.60 -22.64 2.84
C LEU A 201 9.13 -22.51 2.95
N ALA A 202 9.71 -21.53 2.27
CA ALA A 202 11.15 -21.25 2.34
C ALA A 202 11.61 -20.76 3.71
N ASN A 203 10.69 -20.25 4.56
CA ASN A 203 11.02 -19.69 5.87
C ASN A 203 10.33 -20.42 7.04
N PRO A 204 10.87 -21.57 7.51
CA PRO A 204 10.28 -22.33 8.64
C PRO A 204 10.10 -21.50 9.90
N SER A 205 10.98 -20.51 10.11
CA SER A 205 10.90 -19.60 11.25
C SER A 205 9.66 -18.68 11.25
N TRP A 206 9.09 -18.37 10.07
CA TRP A 206 7.84 -17.62 9.93
C TRP A 206 6.65 -18.49 10.33
N ARG A 207 6.62 -19.74 9.84
CA ARG A 207 5.57 -20.72 10.20
C ARG A 207 5.54 -21.00 11.70
N LYS A 208 6.73 -21.22 12.30
CA LYS A 208 6.85 -21.39 13.74
C LYS A 208 6.31 -20.17 14.48
N ARG A 209 6.74 -18.97 14.09
CA ARG A 209 6.31 -17.71 14.71
C ARG A 209 4.82 -17.49 14.59
N PHE A 210 4.23 -17.75 13.43
CA PHE A 210 2.78 -17.64 13.22
C PHE A 210 2.02 -18.55 14.19
N LYS A 211 2.39 -19.83 14.28
CA LYS A 211 1.79 -20.78 15.22
C LYS A 211 1.91 -20.33 16.67
N GLU A 212 3.09 -19.85 17.11
CA GLU A 212 3.30 -19.36 18.48
C GLU A 212 2.38 -18.19 18.85
N VAL A 213 2.17 -17.29 17.88
CA VAL A 213 1.36 -16.07 18.08
C VAL A 213 -0.13 -16.39 18.12
N THR A 214 -0.59 -17.22 17.20
CA THR A 214 -2.01 -17.57 17.07
C THR A 214 -2.47 -18.57 18.13
N ALA A 215 -1.59 -19.44 18.63
CA ALA A 215 -1.93 -20.40 19.68
C ALA A 215 -2.26 -19.76 21.03
N LYS A 216 -1.74 -18.59 21.35
CA LYS A 216 -1.94 -17.93 22.66
C LYS A 216 -3.32 -17.32 22.85
N LYS A 217 -3.88 -16.72 21.82
CA LYS A 217 -5.24 -16.12 21.79
C LYS A 217 -5.82 -16.28 20.39
N PRO A 218 -6.23 -17.51 20.02
CA PRO A 218 -6.54 -17.83 18.63
C PRO A 218 -7.66 -16.94 18.06
N LEU A 219 -8.78 -16.83 18.77
CA LEU A 219 -9.94 -16.08 18.28
C LEU A 219 -9.61 -14.59 18.08
N GLN A 220 -8.92 -13.94 19.04
CA GLN A 220 -8.61 -12.53 18.97
C GLN A 220 -7.53 -12.25 17.90
N SER A 221 -6.45 -13.05 17.86
CA SER A 221 -5.33 -12.83 16.94
C SER A 221 -5.74 -13.14 15.50
N LEU A 222 -6.40 -14.28 15.27
CA LEU A 222 -6.86 -14.68 13.94
C LEU A 222 -7.99 -13.78 13.43
N GLY A 223 -8.90 -13.34 14.29
CA GLY A 223 -9.99 -12.44 13.92
C GLY A 223 -9.47 -11.10 13.41
N VAL A 224 -8.50 -10.49 14.10
CA VAL A 224 -7.88 -9.23 13.64
C VAL A 224 -7.09 -9.43 12.36
N ILE A 225 -6.32 -10.51 12.26
CA ILE A 225 -5.54 -10.84 11.05
C ILE A 225 -6.49 -11.08 9.86
N ALA A 226 -7.58 -11.82 10.07
CA ALA A 226 -8.55 -12.09 9.01
C ALA A 226 -9.28 -10.83 8.56
N LEU A 227 -9.72 -9.99 9.49
CA LEU A 227 -10.32 -8.70 9.16
C LEU A 227 -9.37 -7.84 8.34
N ASN A 228 -8.12 -7.70 8.79
CA ASN A 228 -7.10 -6.94 8.06
C ASN A 228 -6.90 -7.50 6.65
N GLN A 229 -6.82 -8.81 6.51
CA GLN A 229 -6.61 -9.45 5.21
C GLN A 229 -7.80 -9.27 4.26
N LEU A 230 -9.03 -9.33 4.76
CA LEU A 230 -10.23 -9.04 3.96
C LEU A 230 -10.23 -7.59 3.46
N LEU A 231 -9.89 -6.64 4.33
CA LEU A 231 -9.74 -5.23 3.95
C LEU A 231 -8.61 -5.04 2.93
N CYS A 232 -7.48 -5.73 3.08
CA CYS A 232 -6.39 -5.70 2.10
C CYS A 232 -6.84 -6.22 0.71
N ILE A 233 -7.65 -7.29 0.65
CA ILE A 233 -8.20 -7.79 -0.62
C ILE A 233 -9.14 -6.76 -1.24
N ALA A 234 -10.00 -6.13 -0.44
CA ALA A 234 -10.89 -5.06 -0.91
C ALA A 234 -10.11 -3.86 -1.46
N VAL A 235 -9.02 -3.46 -0.78
CA VAL A 235 -8.10 -2.41 -1.23
C VAL A 235 -7.45 -2.79 -2.56
N GLU A 236 -6.92 -4.00 -2.69
CA GLU A 236 -6.31 -4.44 -3.95
C GLU A 236 -7.34 -4.43 -5.10
N PHE A 237 -8.57 -4.85 -4.83
CA PHE A 237 -9.63 -4.79 -5.82
C PHE A 237 -9.94 -3.34 -6.23
N THR A 238 -10.22 -2.46 -5.28
CA THR A 238 -10.64 -1.08 -5.58
C THR A 238 -9.52 -0.22 -6.15
N SER A 239 -8.28 -0.36 -5.63
CA SER A 239 -7.13 0.40 -6.12
C SER A 239 -6.73 0.00 -7.54
N ARG A 240 -6.70 -1.29 -7.85
CA ARG A 240 -6.36 -1.78 -9.19
C ARG A 240 -7.41 -1.38 -10.22
N LEU A 241 -8.69 -1.48 -9.86
CA LEU A 241 -9.76 -1.03 -10.73
C LEU A 241 -9.68 0.49 -10.96
N ALA A 242 -9.40 1.29 -9.93
CA ALA A 242 -9.21 2.72 -10.09
C ALA A 242 -8.04 3.04 -11.04
N LEU A 243 -6.89 2.35 -10.89
CA LEU A 243 -5.70 2.51 -11.75
C LEU A 243 -5.98 2.16 -13.23
N ILE A 244 -6.84 1.19 -13.49
CA ILE A 244 -7.23 0.79 -14.85
C ILE A 244 -8.20 1.81 -15.47
N LEU A 245 -9.09 2.40 -14.66
CA LEU A 245 -10.12 3.34 -15.12
C LEU A 245 -9.62 4.78 -15.25
N GLY A 246 -8.53 5.14 -14.60
CA GLY A 246 -8.00 6.51 -14.58
C GLY A 246 -6.52 6.59 -14.93
N VAL A 247 -5.98 7.80 -15.01
CA VAL A 247 -4.55 8.02 -15.22
C VAL A 247 -3.77 7.58 -13.98
N ALA A 248 -2.88 6.60 -14.12
CA ALA A 248 -2.25 5.90 -13.00
C ALA A 248 -1.54 6.83 -12.00
N ALA A 249 -0.83 7.85 -12.49
CA ALA A 249 -0.15 8.83 -11.65
C ALA A 249 -1.13 9.67 -10.83
N VAL A 250 -2.23 10.14 -11.45
CA VAL A 250 -3.29 10.93 -10.79
C VAL A 250 -4.05 10.07 -9.77
N VAL A 251 -4.46 8.88 -10.16
CA VAL A 251 -5.15 7.92 -9.27
C VAL A 251 -4.30 7.60 -8.05
N SER A 252 -3.02 7.28 -8.25
CA SER A 252 -2.08 7.01 -7.16
C SER A 252 -1.90 8.23 -6.24
N ALA A 253 -1.74 9.43 -6.82
CA ALA A 253 -1.60 10.65 -6.06
C ALA A 253 -2.84 10.94 -5.20
N LEU A 254 -4.05 10.75 -5.74
CA LEU A 254 -5.30 10.95 -5.02
C LEU A 254 -5.49 9.93 -3.89
N ILE A 255 -5.32 8.63 -4.17
CA ILE A 255 -5.43 7.58 -3.15
C ILE A 255 -4.49 7.89 -1.99
N ASN A 256 -3.22 8.13 -2.28
CA ASN A 256 -2.20 8.33 -1.25
C ASN A 256 -2.45 9.60 -0.43
N SER A 257 -2.94 10.67 -1.05
CA SER A 257 -3.22 11.92 -0.33
C SER A 257 -4.45 11.84 0.55
N PHE A 258 -5.54 11.25 0.06
CA PHE A 258 -6.70 10.97 0.91
C PHE A 258 -6.33 10.00 2.03
N GLU A 259 -5.53 8.97 1.75
CA GLU A 259 -5.01 8.06 2.78
C GLU A 259 -4.21 8.81 3.85
N LEU A 260 -3.29 9.71 3.47
CA LEU A 260 -2.50 10.49 4.41
C LEU A 260 -3.39 11.33 5.33
N ILE A 261 -4.37 12.04 4.76
CA ILE A 261 -5.31 12.87 5.52
C ILE A 261 -6.13 12.00 6.49
N LEU A 262 -6.72 10.92 5.99
CA LEU A 262 -7.57 10.03 6.78
C LEU A 262 -6.76 9.29 7.85
N THR A 263 -5.56 8.81 7.53
CA THR A 263 -4.66 8.17 8.50
C THR A 263 -4.27 9.14 9.60
N PHE A 264 -3.98 10.40 9.28
CA PHE A 264 -3.67 11.41 10.29
C PHE A 264 -4.87 11.70 11.21
N LEU A 265 -6.07 11.89 10.64
CA LEU A 265 -7.29 12.11 11.42
C LEU A 265 -7.63 10.90 12.31
N LEU A 266 -7.61 9.70 11.77
CA LEU A 266 -7.81 8.46 12.51
C LEU A 266 -6.73 8.28 13.58
N GLY A 267 -5.48 8.63 13.31
CA GLY A 267 -4.38 8.59 14.25
C GLY A 267 -4.65 9.42 15.51
N ILE A 268 -5.15 10.65 15.33
CA ILE A 268 -5.54 11.52 16.45
C ILE A 268 -6.67 10.88 17.26
N ILE A 269 -7.72 10.39 16.59
CA ILE A 269 -8.89 9.79 17.24
C ILE A 269 -8.50 8.53 17.99
N LEU A 270 -7.79 7.59 17.32
CA LEU A 270 -7.39 6.31 17.90
C LEU A 270 -6.41 6.49 19.05
N THR A 271 -5.43 7.39 18.94
CA THR A 271 -4.47 7.64 20.03
C THR A 271 -5.15 8.18 21.28
N LYS A 272 -6.20 9.04 21.12
CA LYS A 272 -6.97 9.57 22.25
C LYS A 272 -7.94 8.56 22.86
N ARG A 273 -8.64 7.76 22.03
CA ARG A 273 -9.76 6.92 22.50
C ARG A 273 -9.36 5.45 22.69
N TRP A 274 -8.43 4.95 21.88
CA TRP A 274 -7.94 3.56 21.91
C TRP A 274 -6.42 3.48 21.72
N PRO A 275 -5.61 3.86 22.73
CA PRO A 275 -4.16 3.99 22.63
C PRO A 275 -3.42 2.67 22.31
N LYS A 276 -4.13 1.52 22.33
CA LYS A 276 -3.58 0.23 21.87
C LYS A 276 -3.51 0.14 20.35
N PHE A 277 -4.40 0.83 19.65
CA PHE A 277 -4.47 0.86 18.18
C PHE A 277 -3.75 2.08 17.59
N GLY A 278 -3.85 3.25 18.24
CA GLY A 278 -3.17 4.46 17.81
C GLY A 278 -2.04 4.81 18.76
N ARG A 279 -0.81 4.95 18.26
CA ARG A 279 0.37 5.35 19.03
C ARG A 279 1.09 6.51 18.36
N GLU A 280 0.31 7.44 17.83
CA GLU A 280 0.85 8.61 17.14
C GLU A 280 1.45 9.62 18.14
N HIS A 281 2.57 10.21 17.77
CA HIS A 281 3.19 11.27 18.56
C HIS A 281 2.46 12.59 18.31
N LEU A 282 1.53 12.96 19.22
CA LEU A 282 0.70 14.17 19.11
C LEU A 282 1.40 15.45 19.60
N HIS A 283 2.72 15.58 19.42
CA HIS A 283 3.41 16.82 19.73
C HIS A 283 3.07 17.93 18.72
N ARG A 284 2.86 19.16 19.20
CA ARG A 284 2.42 20.30 18.38
C ARG A 284 3.25 20.49 17.11
N HIS A 285 4.58 20.36 17.19
CA HIS A 285 5.47 20.52 16.02
C HIS A 285 5.28 19.39 14.98
N ILE A 286 4.95 18.17 15.40
CA ILE A 286 4.66 17.04 14.51
C ILE A 286 3.31 17.27 13.82
N ILE A 287 2.29 17.71 14.55
CA ILE A 287 0.97 18.03 13.99
C ILE A 287 1.11 19.13 12.92
N ILE A 288 1.86 20.20 13.21
CA ILE A 288 2.10 21.30 12.26
C ILE A 288 2.81 20.77 11.01
N ALA A 289 3.84 19.92 11.16
CA ALA A 289 4.54 19.33 10.04
C ALA A 289 3.63 18.46 9.15
N HIS A 290 2.74 17.67 9.76
CA HIS A 290 1.75 16.88 9.02
C HIS A 290 0.76 17.77 8.27
N LEU A 291 0.27 18.86 8.89
CA LEU A 291 -0.61 19.81 8.22
C LEU A 291 0.07 20.47 7.02
N ILE A 292 1.32 20.94 7.19
CA ILE A 292 2.10 21.53 6.09
C ILE A 292 2.32 20.48 4.99
N GLY A 293 2.73 19.27 5.35
CA GLY A 293 2.92 18.18 4.41
C GLY A 293 1.64 17.84 3.62
N THR A 294 0.50 17.77 4.32
CA THR A 294 -0.81 17.55 3.68
C THR A 294 -1.15 18.65 2.69
N VAL A 295 -0.98 19.92 3.06
CA VAL A 295 -1.24 21.06 2.16
C VAL A 295 -0.34 20.99 0.93
N LEU A 296 0.95 20.69 1.10
CA LEU A 296 1.88 20.54 -0.02
C LEU A 296 1.48 19.37 -0.95
N CYS A 297 1.12 18.22 -0.38
CA CYS A 297 0.62 17.09 -1.18
C CYS A 297 -0.61 17.47 -1.99
N VAL A 298 -1.63 18.06 -1.37
CA VAL A 298 -2.85 18.49 -2.05
C VAL A 298 -2.54 19.52 -3.15
N THR A 299 -1.67 20.49 -2.87
CA THR A 299 -1.25 21.48 -3.89
C THR A 299 -0.54 20.82 -5.06
N GLY A 300 0.39 19.91 -4.79
CA GLY A 300 1.09 19.16 -5.84
C GLY A 300 0.15 18.33 -6.72
N ILE A 301 -0.87 17.70 -6.11
CA ILE A 301 -1.88 16.93 -6.85
C ILE A 301 -2.74 17.82 -7.74
N ILE A 302 -3.18 18.97 -7.22
CA ILE A 302 -3.97 19.93 -8.03
C ILE A 302 -3.15 20.37 -9.24
N ILE A 303 -1.86 20.67 -9.06
CA ILE A 303 -0.98 21.02 -10.19
C ILE A 303 -0.86 19.85 -11.16
N LEU A 304 -0.72 18.62 -10.66
CA LEU A 304 -0.63 17.41 -11.49
C LEU A 304 -1.89 17.21 -12.32
N GLN A 305 -3.09 17.33 -11.72
CA GLN A 305 -4.37 17.21 -12.41
C GLN A 305 -4.54 18.26 -13.50
N ILE A 306 -4.21 19.53 -13.19
CA ILE A 306 -4.28 20.62 -14.19
C ILE A 306 -3.31 20.36 -15.35
N ALA A 307 -2.14 19.81 -15.06
CA ALA A 307 -1.11 19.50 -16.07
C ALA A 307 -1.53 18.36 -17.00
N GLU A 308 -2.37 17.44 -16.53
CA GLU A 308 -2.90 16.32 -17.33
C GLU A 308 -4.23 16.63 -18.02
N GLY A 309 -4.78 17.83 -17.81
CA GLY A 309 -6.03 18.26 -18.46
C GLY A 309 -7.27 17.52 -17.94
N VAL A 310 -7.23 17.01 -16.71
CA VAL A 310 -8.33 16.31 -16.04
C VAL A 310 -9.08 17.21 -15.07
#